data_64f48563311cf37f50d84f70be99e92a
#
_entry.id   64f48563311cf37f50d84f70be99e92a
#
_cell.length_a   1.000
_cell.length_b   1.000
_cell.length_c   1.000
_cell.angle_alpha   90.00
_cell.angle_beta   90.00
_cell.angle_gamma   90.00
#
_symmetry.space_group_name_H-M   'P 1'
#
loop_
_entity.id
_entity.type
_entity.pdbx_description
1 polymer ?
#
loop_
_entity_poly.entity_id
_entity_poly.type
_entity_poly.pdbx_seq_one_letter_code
_entity_poly.pdbx_strand_id
1 'polypeptide(L)'
;FFSDLALRANGAGFLPRYDHVILDEAHTVEDVASEHFGRSLARGRAEHLLRVLYDLRRRKGFLATLRLADGDTDAVDRAIEAVLAAGRAADGFFADLERFHAEHERDQGRMREPGMVPDTLSEPMARLAGRLRGLRDRAATDADEHELSGYAARAADVAADVVTLLEQRLEGCVHFVDVTAPRGGAAAGRRGGRPRVSLKCMAVDVAPILREHLLGAGLGVVMTSATLATGEGERAFAHAAARLGAETATALRLDSPFDLARQMELVVDPSLPDPGRREFPGAIAPRIESLVAETGGG
;
A
#
# COMPACT_ATOMS: atom_id res chain seq x y z
N PHE A 1 -9.58 -5.82 -7.44
CA PHE A 1 -10.19 -4.98 -8.46
C PHE A 1 -9.38 -3.72 -8.72
N PHE A 2 -9.13 -2.85 -7.73
CA PHE A 2 -8.41 -1.58 -7.93
C PHE A 2 -6.98 -1.74 -8.44
N SER A 3 -6.27 -2.81 -8.06
CA SER A 3 -4.97 -3.14 -8.66
C SER A 3 -5.08 -3.42 -10.17
N ASP A 4 -6.13 -4.13 -10.61
CA ASP A 4 -6.39 -4.37 -12.03
C ASP A 4 -6.77 -3.08 -12.76
N LEU A 5 -7.60 -2.26 -12.13
CA LEU A 5 -8.01 -0.96 -12.69
C LEU A 5 -6.81 -0.03 -12.90
N ALA A 6 -5.89 0.04 -11.92
CA ALA A 6 -4.66 0.82 -12.03
C ALA A 6 -3.72 0.27 -13.13
N LEU A 7 -3.67 -1.06 -13.31
CA LEU A 7 -2.92 -1.66 -14.42
C LEU A 7 -3.57 -1.37 -15.77
N ARG A 8 -4.91 -1.43 -15.87
CA ARG A 8 -5.65 -1.11 -17.10
C ARG A 8 -5.47 0.33 -17.53
N ALA A 9 -5.39 1.26 -16.60
CA ALA A 9 -5.03 2.65 -16.87
C ALA A 9 -3.66 2.78 -17.59
N ASN A 10 -2.77 1.78 -17.43
CA ASN A 10 -1.46 1.69 -18.08
C ASN A 10 -1.40 0.63 -19.21
N GLY A 11 -2.55 0.20 -19.73
CA GLY A 11 -2.64 -0.73 -20.86
C GLY A 11 -2.41 -2.21 -20.52
N ALA A 12 -2.36 -2.58 -19.23
CA ALA A 12 -2.22 -3.96 -18.75
C ALA A 12 -3.45 -4.34 -17.90
N GLY A 13 -3.62 -5.62 -17.60
CA GLY A 13 -4.69 -6.11 -16.72
C GLY A 13 -4.54 -7.60 -16.50
N PHE A 14 -5.04 -8.12 -15.38
CA PHE A 14 -4.99 -9.55 -15.05
C PHE A 14 -6.37 -10.18 -14.82
N LEU A 15 -7.40 -9.37 -14.56
CA LEU A 15 -8.77 -9.88 -14.49
C LEU A 15 -9.34 -10.10 -15.90
N PRO A 16 -10.25 -11.06 -16.11
CA PRO A 16 -11.01 -11.19 -17.33
C PRO A 16 -11.73 -9.88 -17.69
N ARG A 17 -12.23 -9.78 -18.93
CA ARG A 17 -13.12 -8.67 -19.30
C ARG A 17 -14.42 -8.76 -18.50
N TYR A 18 -14.90 -7.62 -18.02
CA TYR A 18 -16.15 -7.49 -17.29
C TYR A 18 -16.90 -6.26 -17.78
N ASP A 19 -18.23 -6.35 -17.78
CA ASP A 19 -19.13 -5.28 -18.23
C ASP A 19 -19.82 -4.60 -17.05
N HIS A 20 -19.83 -5.26 -15.88
CA HIS A 20 -20.47 -4.76 -14.67
C HIS A 20 -19.55 -4.90 -13.45
N VAL A 21 -19.63 -3.92 -12.56
CA VAL A 21 -18.88 -3.90 -11.31
C VAL A 21 -19.83 -3.54 -10.17
N ILE A 22 -19.85 -4.35 -9.14
CA ILE A 22 -20.57 -4.06 -7.90
C ILE A 22 -19.53 -3.86 -6.81
N LEU A 23 -19.51 -2.67 -6.22
CA LEU A 23 -18.64 -2.29 -5.12
C LEU A 23 -19.48 -2.21 -3.84
N ASP A 24 -19.36 -3.22 -3.02
CA ASP A 24 -19.94 -3.22 -1.69
C ASP A 24 -19.02 -2.49 -0.70
N GLU A 25 -19.57 -1.97 0.38
CA GLU A 25 -18.88 -1.10 1.35
C GLU A 25 -18.17 0.08 0.65
N ALA A 26 -18.86 0.70 -0.30
CA ALA A 26 -18.31 1.72 -1.18
C ALA A 26 -17.81 2.98 -0.47
N HIS A 27 -18.09 3.13 0.83
CA HIS A 27 -17.48 4.16 1.67
C HIS A 27 -15.95 4.02 1.78
N THR A 28 -15.40 2.83 1.50
CA THR A 28 -13.95 2.57 1.50
C THR A 28 -13.30 2.80 0.14
N VAL A 29 -14.07 3.01 -0.92
CA VAL A 29 -13.56 3.09 -2.30
C VAL A 29 -12.56 4.23 -2.47
N GLU A 30 -12.80 5.37 -1.85
CA GLU A 30 -11.90 6.53 -1.92
C GLU A 30 -10.51 6.18 -1.37
N ASP A 31 -10.44 5.60 -0.17
CA ASP A 31 -9.18 5.24 0.47
C ASP A 31 -8.43 4.18 -0.33
N VAL A 32 -9.14 3.14 -0.77
CA VAL A 32 -8.56 2.05 -1.56
C VAL A 32 -8.08 2.55 -2.92
N ALA A 33 -8.85 3.39 -3.61
CA ALA A 33 -8.44 3.98 -4.87
C ALA A 33 -7.21 4.88 -4.70
N SER A 34 -7.20 5.73 -3.67
CA SER A 34 -6.07 6.61 -3.34
C SER A 34 -4.76 5.81 -3.12
N GLU A 35 -4.84 4.64 -2.47
CA GLU A 35 -3.69 3.76 -2.29
C GLU A 35 -3.23 3.11 -3.61
N HIS A 36 -4.17 2.62 -4.42
CA HIS A 36 -3.84 1.87 -5.65
C HIS A 36 -3.43 2.76 -6.83
N PHE A 37 -3.94 3.97 -6.92
CA PHE A 37 -3.52 4.96 -7.92
C PHE A 37 -2.34 5.82 -7.44
N GLY A 38 -1.95 5.69 -6.19
CA GLY A 38 -0.73 6.24 -5.66
C GLY A 38 0.51 5.41 -6.03
N ARG A 39 1.63 5.73 -5.43
CA ARG A 39 2.87 4.98 -5.58
C ARG A 39 3.49 4.68 -4.21
N SER A 40 4.07 3.51 -4.08
CA SER A 40 4.66 3.09 -2.80
C SER A 40 5.95 2.29 -3.03
N LEU A 41 6.99 2.67 -2.32
CA LEU A 41 8.24 1.94 -2.22
C LEU A 41 8.44 1.45 -0.78
N ALA A 42 8.18 0.17 -0.54
CA ALA A 42 8.41 -0.45 0.75
C ALA A 42 9.83 -1.03 0.84
N ARG A 43 10.48 -0.90 2.02
CA ARG A 43 11.77 -1.55 2.33
C ARG A 43 11.80 -3.02 1.92
N GLY A 44 10.76 -3.78 2.28
CA GLY A 44 10.67 -5.21 2.00
C GLY A 44 10.72 -5.55 0.52
N ARG A 45 10.23 -4.68 -0.38
CA ARG A 45 10.29 -4.87 -1.84
C ARG A 45 11.73 -4.82 -2.33
N ALA A 46 12.50 -3.83 -1.91
CA ALA A 46 13.91 -3.69 -2.29
C ALA A 46 14.76 -4.82 -1.68
N GLU A 47 14.61 -5.08 -0.38
CA GLU A 47 15.34 -6.16 0.30
C GLU A 47 15.05 -7.55 -0.28
N HIS A 48 13.79 -7.83 -0.66
CA HIS A 48 13.42 -9.09 -1.27
C HIS A 48 14.11 -9.31 -2.61
N LEU A 49 14.07 -8.29 -3.49
CA LEU A 49 14.74 -8.33 -4.79
C LEU A 49 16.23 -8.62 -4.64
N LEU A 50 16.91 -7.87 -3.77
CA LEU A 50 18.35 -8.01 -3.56
C LEU A 50 18.71 -9.38 -2.99
N ARG A 51 17.92 -9.90 -2.05
CA ARG A 51 18.12 -11.21 -1.44
C ARG A 51 17.91 -12.37 -2.41
N VAL A 52 16.92 -12.27 -3.29
CA VAL A 52 16.69 -13.29 -4.34
C VAL A 52 17.84 -13.29 -5.34
N LEU A 53 18.37 -12.13 -5.69
CA LEU A 53 19.54 -12.02 -6.56
C LEU A 53 20.80 -12.60 -5.89
N TYR A 54 21.10 -12.19 -4.65
CA TYR A 54 22.24 -12.74 -3.90
C TYR A 54 22.12 -12.48 -2.39
N ASP A 55 22.02 -13.56 -1.58
CA ASP A 55 22.08 -13.52 -0.13
C ASP A 55 23.52 -13.74 0.34
N LEU A 56 24.16 -12.67 0.83
CA LEU A 56 25.55 -12.70 1.28
C LEU A 56 25.78 -13.70 2.43
N ARG A 57 24.82 -13.83 3.37
CA ARG A 57 24.97 -14.69 4.54
C ARG A 57 24.96 -16.17 4.16
N ARG A 58 24.14 -16.53 3.18
CA ARG A 58 23.97 -17.91 2.71
C ARG A 58 24.85 -18.23 1.51
N ARG A 59 25.45 -17.21 0.87
CA ARG A 59 26.16 -17.30 -0.42
C ARG A 59 25.31 -18.01 -1.48
N LYS A 60 24.03 -17.68 -1.55
CA LYS A 60 23.03 -18.27 -2.44
C LYS A 60 22.18 -17.18 -3.07
N GLY A 61 21.57 -17.49 -4.18
CA GLY A 61 20.68 -16.63 -4.92
C GLY A 61 20.81 -16.91 -6.41
N PHE A 62 20.02 -16.24 -7.21
CA PHE A 62 20.00 -16.44 -8.65
C PHE A 62 21.40 -16.29 -9.27
N LEU A 63 22.13 -15.20 -8.96
CA LEU A 63 23.46 -14.95 -9.50
C LEU A 63 24.51 -15.99 -9.10
N ALA A 64 24.35 -16.66 -7.94
CA ALA A 64 25.29 -17.69 -7.51
C ALA A 64 25.22 -18.97 -8.39
N THR A 65 24.11 -19.18 -9.10
CA THR A 65 23.89 -20.34 -9.97
C THR A 65 23.91 -19.99 -11.45
N LEU A 66 23.90 -18.72 -11.78
CA LEU A 66 23.88 -18.22 -13.16
C LEU A 66 25.10 -18.70 -13.94
N ARG A 67 24.88 -19.18 -15.16
CA ARG A 67 25.93 -19.49 -16.13
C ARG A 67 25.79 -18.60 -17.34
N LEU A 68 26.92 -18.11 -17.82
CA LEU A 68 27.00 -17.35 -19.07
C LEU A 68 27.53 -18.25 -20.19
N ALA A 69 27.06 -18.03 -21.41
CA ALA A 69 27.44 -18.82 -22.59
C ALA A 69 28.93 -18.72 -22.90
N ASP A 70 29.53 -17.58 -22.59
CA ASP A 70 30.98 -17.30 -22.80
C ASP A 70 31.84 -17.67 -21.58
N GLY A 71 31.24 -18.13 -20.48
CA GLY A 71 31.91 -18.55 -19.25
C GLY A 71 32.54 -17.41 -18.43
N ASP A 72 32.22 -16.14 -18.70
CA ASP A 72 32.76 -14.97 -17.98
C ASP A 72 32.19 -14.88 -16.54
N THR A 73 32.91 -15.46 -15.59
CA THR A 73 32.55 -15.40 -14.15
C THR A 73 32.76 -14.00 -13.58
N ASP A 74 33.70 -13.20 -14.11
CA ASP A 74 33.97 -11.83 -13.62
C ASP A 74 32.75 -10.91 -13.83
N ALA A 75 32.01 -11.12 -14.94
CA ALA A 75 30.77 -10.38 -15.16
C ALA A 75 29.70 -10.65 -14.12
N VAL A 76 29.58 -11.92 -13.69
CA VAL A 76 28.66 -12.32 -12.62
C VAL A 76 29.11 -11.74 -11.27
N ASP A 77 30.41 -11.78 -10.97
CA ASP A 77 30.96 -11.22 -9.74
C ASP A 77 30.73 -9.71 -9.66
N ARG A 78 30.92 -8.98 -10.75
CA ARG A 78 30.57 -7.54 -10.83
C ARG A 78 29.08 -7.27 -10.60
N ALA A 79 28.19 -8.16 -11.02
CA ALA A 79 26.74 -8.04 -10.71
C ALA A 79 26.46 -8.33 -9.24
N ILE A 80 27.12 -9.30 -8.63
CA ILE A 80 27.04 -9.58 -7.18
C ILE A 80 27.52 -8.36 -6.37
N GLU A 81 28.64 -7.76 -6.76
CA GLU A 81 29.13 -6.53 -6.13
C GLU A 81 28.10 -5.39 -6.22
N ALA A 82 27.42 -5.24 -7.37
CA ALA A 82 26.35 -4.26 -7.53
C ALA A 82 25.14 -4.55 -6.61
N VAL A 83 24.76 -5.82 -6.43
CA VAL A 83 23.72 -6.22 -5.46
C VAL A 83 24.10 -5.82 -4.05
N LEU A 84 25.34 -6.10 -3.64
CA LEU A 84 25.84 -5.74 -2.31
C LEU A 84 25.91 -4.23 -2.09
N ALA A 85 26.31 -3.47 -3.11
CA ALA A 85 26.33 -2.01 -3.06
C ALA A 85 24.91 -1.44 -2.94
N ALA A 86 23.97 -1.92 -3.74
CA ALA A 86 22.55 -1.55 -3.66
C ALA A 86 21.94 -1.92 -2.30
N GLY A 87 22.35 -3.05 -1.71
CA GLY A 87 21.93 -3.47 -0.38
C GLY A 87 22.34 -2.48 0.72
N ARG A 88 23.61 -2.05 0.70
CA ARG A 88 24.11 -1.02 1.64
C ARG A 88 23.39 0.32 1.44
N ALA A 89 23.17 0.71 0.19
CA ALA A 89 22.45 1.94 -0.14
C ALA A 89 21.00 1.87 0.35
N ALA A 90 20.32 0.73 0.17
CA ALA A 90 18.95 0.52 0.67
C ALA A 90 18.87 0.59 2.21
N ASP A 91 19.82 -0.05 2.92
CA ASP A 91 19.88 0.03 4.38
C ASP A 91 20.02 1.48 4.85
N GLY A 92 20.90 2.28 4.23
CA GLY A 92 21.10 3.70 4.54
C GLY A 92 19.85 4.54 4.22
N PHE A 93 19.33 4.40 3.02
CA PHE A 93 18.14 5.13 2.56
C PHE A 93 16.92 4.93 3.47
N PHE A 94 16.60 3.67 3.79
CA PHE A 94 15.47 3.39 4.67
C PHE A 94 15.71 3.79 6.14
N ALA A 95 16.97 3.87 6.59
CA ALA A 95 17.29 4.44 7.89
C ALA A 95 17.10 5.97 7.90
N ASP A 96 17.42 6.66 6.80
CA ASP A 96 17.14 8.09 6.64
C ASP A 96 15.64 8.39 6.63
N LEU A 97 14.84 7.54 5.97
CA LEU A 97 13.37 7.64 6.01
C LEU A 97 12.82 7.43 7.43
N GLU A 98 13.33 6.45 8.19
CA GLU A 98 12.94 6.24 9.60
C GLU A 98 13.25 7.48 10.45
N ARG A 99 14.43 8.07 10.28
CA ARG A 99 14.84 9.28 10.98
C ARG A 99 13.94 10.46 10.62
N PHE A 100 13.71 10.67 9.32
CA PHE A 100 12.79 11.70 8.83
C PHE A 100 11.40 11.58 9.47
N HIS A 101 10.84 10.36 9.48
CA HIS A 101 9.52 10.12 10.08
C HIS A 101 9.50 10.47 11.58
N ALA A 102 10.53 10.06 12.34
CA ALA A 102 10.62 10.36 13.76
C ALA A 102 10.74 11.87 14.04
N GLU A 103 11.46 12.61 13.21
CA GLU A 103 11.59 14.07 13.32
C GLU A 103 10.29 14.80 12.93
N HIS A 104 9.45 14.19 12.08
CA HIS A 104 8.19 14.74 11.57
C HIS A 104 6.94 13.96 12.03
N GLU A 105 7.00 13.32 13.21
CA GLU A 105 5.91 12.50 13.76
C GLU A 105 4.59 13.27 13.89
N ARG A 106 4.66 14.56 14.28
CA ARG A 106 3.49 15.45 14.39
C ARG A 106 2.78 15.67 13.05
N ASP A 107 3.51 15.64 11.96
CA ASP A 107 3.01 15.76 10.58
C ASP A 107 2.80 14.38 9.92
N GLN A 108 2.81 13.31 10.71
CA GLN A 108 2.65 11.92 10.23
C GLN A 108 3.66 11.54 9.13
N GLY A 109 4.89 12.05 9.23
CA GLY A 109 5.95 11.80 8.24
C GLY A 109 5.71 12.48 6.87
N ARG A 110 4.86 13.52 6.79
CA ARG A 110 4.55 14.22 5.53
C ARG A 110 5.75 14.95 4.96
N MET A 111 6.01 14.73 3.69
CA MET A 111 7.03 15.44 2.91
C MET A 111 6.38 16.60 2.17
N ARG A 112 6.67 17.84 2.59
CA ARG A 112 6.05 19.06 2.05
C ARG A 112 6.74 19.56 0.78
N GLU A 113 8.00 19.25 0.61
CA GLU A 113 8.85 19.72 -0.47
C GLU A 113 9.72 18.58 -1.02
N PRO A 114 10.10 18.62 -2.30
CA PRO A 114 11.08 17.70 -2.86
C PRO A 114 12.44 17.80 -2.14
N GLY A 115 13.15 16.69 -2.06
CA GLY A 115 14.52 16.66 -1.56
C GLY A 115 14.68 16.72 -0.03
N MET A 116 13.59 16.57 0.75
CA MET A 116 13.66 16.52 2.23
C MET A 116 14.44 15.28 2.73
N VAL A 117 14.54 14.23 1.92
CA VAL A 117 15.40 13.06 2.17
C VAL A 117 16.32 12.89 0.97
N PRO A 118 17.63 12.65 1.18
CA PRO A 118 18.59 12.49 0.07
C PRO A 118 18.33 11.20 -0.70
N ASP A 119 18.43 11.26 -2.01
CA ASP A 119 18.40 10.07 -2.87
C ASP A 119 19.77 9.37 -2.85
N THR A 120 19.85 8.33 -2.06
CA THR A 120 21.05 7.47 -1.99
C THR A 120 20.83 6.09 -2.61
N LEU A 121 19.61 5.80 -3.12
CA LEU A 121 19.21 4.48 -3.57
C LEU A 121 19.00 4.37 -5.09
N SER A 122 18.51 5.42 -5.76
CA SER A 122 18.14 5.32 -7.19
C SER A 122 19.31 4.95 -8.07
N GLU A 123 20.46 5.60 -7.91
CA GLU A 123 21.64 5.36 -8.74
C GLU A 123 22.23 3.94 -8.52
N PRO A 124 22.42 3.42 -7.28
CA PRO A 124 22.81 2.03 -7.08
C PRO A 124 21.85 1.01 -7.69
N MET A 125 20.53 1.23 -7.61
CA MET A 125 19.54 0.35 -8.22
C MET A 125 19.54 0.44 -9.76
N ALA A 126 19.70 1.62 -10.33
CA ALA A 126 19.83 1.80 -11.78
C ALA A 126 21.10 1.14 -12.32
N ARG A 127 22.22 1.26 -11.60
CA ARG A 127 23.47 0.57 -11.92
C ARG A 127 23.31 -0.95 -11.89
N LEU A 128 22.64 -1.48 -10.85
CA LEU A 128 22.30 -2.91 -10.76
C LEU A 128 21.47 -3.35 -11.97
N ALA A 129 20.41 -2.60 -12.31
CA ALA A 129 19.58 -2.89 -13.48
C ALA A 129 20.39 -2.95 -14.77
N GLY A 130 21.33 -2.01 -14.96
CA GLY A 130 22.24 -2.01 -16.10
C GLY A 130 23.15 -3.23 -16.16
N ARG A 131 23.69 -3.67 -14.99
CA ARG A 131 24.51 -4.90 -14.91
C ARG A 131 23.71 -6.14 -15.27
N LEU A 132 22.49 -6.28 -14.74
CA LEU A 132 21.62 -7.42 -15.04
C LEU A 132 21.23 -7.46 -16.53
N ARG A 133 20.95 -6.32 -17.16
CA ARG A 133 20.71 -6.26 -18.61
C ARG A 133 21.94 -6.70 -19.42
N GLY A 134 23.13 -6.30 -19.00
CA GLY A 134 24.38 -6.71 -19.67
C GLY A 134 24.68 -8.22 -19.55
N LEU A 135 24.11 -8.91 -18.54
CA LEU A 135 24.22 -10.35 -18.41
C LEU A 135 23.16 -11.11 -19.24
N ARG A 136 22.01 -10.47 -19.49
CA ARG A 136 20.87 -11.11 -20.18
C ARG A 136 21.25 -11.69 -21.53
N ASP A 137 21.86 -10.90 -22.39
CA ASP A 137 22.23 -11.29 -23.77
C ASP A 137 23.36 -12.33 -23.82
N ARG A 138 23.93 -12.67 -22.65
CA ARG A 138 25.02 -13.62 -22.47
C ARG A 138 24.59 -14.84 -21.64
N ALA A 139 23.31 -14.92 -21.23
CA ALA A 139 22.80 -16.06 -20.49
C ALA A 139 22.93 -17.36 -21.27
N ALA A 140 23.25 -18.47 -20.58
CA ALA A 140 23.41 -19.78 -21.22
C ALA A 140 22.06 -20.43 -21.57
N THR A 141 20.96 -19.99 -20.97
CA THR A 141 19.62 -20.52 -21.21
C THR A 141 18.58 -19.41 -21.36
N ASP A 142 17.53 -19.68 -22.14
CA ASP A 142 16.38 -18.76 -22.31
C ASP A 142 15.67 -18.47 -20.97
N ALA A 143 15.67 -19.44 -20.06
CA ALA A 143 15.10 -19.27 -18.74
C ALA A 143 15.88 -18.21 -17.93
N ASP A 144 17.22 -18.29 -17.93
CA ASP A 144 18.07 -17.30 -17.26
C ASP A 144 17.94 -15.91 -17.91
N GLU A 145 17.83 -15.84 -19.25
CA GLU A 145 17.57 -14.59 -19.97
C GLU A 145 16.27 -13.94 -19.51
N HIS A 146 15.20 -14.72 -19.42
CA HIS A 146 13.89 -14.22 -18.97
C HIS A 146 13.93 -13.75 -17.50
N GLU A 147 14.55 -14.52 -16.62
CA GLU A 147 14.73 -14.15 -15.21
C GLU A 147 15.55 -12.88 -15.04
N LEU A 148 16.67 -12.75 -15.78
CA LEU A 148 17.52 -11.54 -15.79
C LEU A 148 16.73 -10.31 -16.24
N SER A 149 15.90 -10.46 -17.28
CA SER A 149 15.03 -9.39 -17.77
C SER A 149 14.05 -8.92 -16.68
N GLY A 150 13.41 -9.87 -15.99
CA GLY A 150 12.50 -9.60 -14.90
C GLY A 150 13.17 -8.92 -13.69
N TYR A 151 14.37 -9.36 -13.30
CA TYR A 151 15.12 -8.73 -12.22
C TYR A 151 15.65 -7.35 -12.60
N ALA A 152 16.12 -7.16 -13.83
CA ALA A 152 16.57 -5.86 -14.32
C ALA A 152 15.43 -4.84 -14.35
N ALA A 153 14.23 -5.24 -14.78
CA ALA A 153 13.05 -4.39 -14.78
C ALA A 153 12.67 -3.99 -13.34
N ARG A 154 12.61 -4.96 -12.41
CA ARG A 154 12.29 -4.66 -11.00
C ARG A 154 13.29 -3.74 -10.32
N ALA A 155 14.59 -3.87 -10.65
CA ALA A 155 15.63 -2.96 -10.14
C ALA A 155 15.46 -1.55 -10.71
N ALA A 156 15.17 -1.44 -12.01
CA ALA A 156 14.88 -0.15 -12.66
C ALA A 156 13.62 0.50 -12.10
N ASP A 157 12.57 -0.28 -11.83
CA ASP A 157 11.33 0.21 -11.21
C ASP A 157 11.58 0.79 -9.82
N VAL A 158 12.38 0.11 -8.99
CA VAL A 158 12.76 0.65 -7.66
C VAL A 158 13.50 1.97 -7.81
N ALA A 159 14.47 2.08 -8.76
CA ALA A 159 15.18 3.33 -9.01
C ALA A 159 14.23 4.45 -9.44
N ALA A 160 13.30 4.16 -10.36
CA ALA A 160 12.32 5.13 -10.83
C ALA A 160 11.32 5.54 -9.73
N ASP A 161 10.89 4.59 -8.89
CA ASP A 161 10.01 4.87 -7.76
C ASP A 161 10.66 5.83 -6.75
N VAL A 162 11.95 5.63 -6.42
CA VAL A 162 12.70 6.54 -5.54
C VAL A 162 12.68 7.96 -6.07
N VAL A 163 13.10 8.14 -7.34
CA VAL A 163 13.14 9.46 -7.97
C VAL A 163 11.75 10.10 -8.00
N THR A 164 10.73 9.36 -8.47
CA THR A 164 9.36 9.86 -8.60
C THR A 164 8.80 10.33 -7.25
N LEU A 165 9.05 9.57 -6.19
CA LEU A 165 8.52 9.86 -4.86
C LEU A 165 9.28 10.99 -4.16
N LEU A 166 10.62 11.03 -4.25
CA LEU A 166 11.42 12.08 -3.61
C LEU A 166 11.31 13.43 -4.33
N GLU A 167 11.22 13.42 -5.66
CA GLU A 167 11.04 14.64 -6.45
C GLU A 167 9.56 15.07 -6.54
N GLN A 168 8.64 14.30 -5.95
CA GLN A 168 7.21 14.60 -5.93
C GLN A 168 6.63 14.84 -7.33
N ARG A 169 7.01 13.99 -8.29
CA ARG A 169 6.63 14.16 -9.71
C ARG A 169 5.16 13.88 -10.02
N LEU A 170 4.41 13.31 -9.06
CA LEU A 170 2.97 13.02 -9.23
C LEU A 170 2.15 14.18 -8.69
N GLU A 171 1.48 14.90 -9.59
CA GLU A 171 0.61 16.00 -9.25
C GLU A 171 -0.63 15.53 -8.48
N GLY A 172 -1.18 16.39 -7.62
CA GLY A 172 -2.39 16.08 -6.84
C GLY A 172 -2.20 14.99 -5.78
N CYS A 173 -0.96 14.65 -5.43
CA CYS A 173 -0.62 13.64 -4.43
C CYS A 173 -0.02 14.23 -3.16
N VAL A 174 -0.26 13.58 -2.04
CA VAL A 174 0.46 13.81 -0.77
C VAL A 174 1.55 12.78 -0.65
N HIS A 175 2.78 13.24 -0.38
CA HIS A 175 3.96 12.40 -0.18
C HIS A 175 4.27 12.30 1.31
N PHE A 176 4.56 11.09 1.78
CA PHE A 176 4.86 10.85 3.20
C PHE A 176 5.66 9.56 3.41
N VAL A 177 6.34 9.50 4.53
CA VAL A 177 7.01 8.30 5.02
C VAL A 177 6.10 7.61 6.04
N ASP A 178 5.77 6.36 5.79
CA ASP A 178 4.98 5.51 6.69
C ASP A 178 5.89 4.53 7.42
N VAL A 179 5.85 4.54 8.75
CA VAL A 179 6.61 3.62 9.59
C VAL A 179 5.65 2.87 10.51
N THR A 180 5.51 1.58 10.23
CA THR A 180 4.63 0.72 11.02
C THR A 180 5.45 -0.23 11.90
N ALA A 181 5.11 -0.28 13.19
CA ALA A 181 5.72 -1.22 14.12
C ALA A 181 5.56 -2.68 13.65
N PRO A 182 6.52 -3.55 13.94
CA PRO A 182 6.41 -4.96 13.55
C PRO A 182 5.17 -5.60 14.19
N ARG A 183 4.36 -6.30 13.39
CA ARG A 183 3.24 -7.10 13.91
C ARG A 183 3.78 -8.25 14.74
N GLY A 184 3.72 -8.13 16.06
CA GLY A 184 4.17 -9.18 16.99
C GLY A 184 4.40 -8.51 18.35
N GLY A 185 3.31 -8.46 19.14
CA GLY A 185 3.26 -7.76 20.41
C GLY A 185 4.32 -8.23 21.41
N ALA A 186 4.56 -7.39 22.40
CA ALA A 186 5.42 -7.57 23.56
C ALA A 186 5.21 -8.89 24.38
N ALA A 187 4.20 -9.69 24.03
CA ALA A 187 3.83 -10.93 24.72
C ALA A 187 4.60 -12.19 24.27
N ALA A 188 5.39 -12.16 23.19
CA ALA A 188 5.95 -13.38 22.62
C ALA A 188 7.48 -13.52 22.71
N GLY A 189 8.21 -12.74 23.51
CA GLY A 189 9.67 -12.98 23.75
C GLY A 189 10.55 -13.12 22.49
N ARG A 190 10.00 -12.92 21.29
CA ARG A 190 10.74 -12.95 20.03
C ARG A 190 11.30 -11.57 19.75
N ARG A 191 12.59 -11.49 19.47
CA ARG A 191 13.33 -10.29 19.05
C ARG A 191 12.46 -9.54 18.03
N GLY A 192 12.05 -8.29 18.39
CA GLY A 192 11.21 -7.44 17.57
C GLY A 192 11.75 -7.35 16.14
N GLY A 193 10.90 -7.64 15.16
CA GLY A 193 11.25 -7.47 13.76
C GLY A 193 11.58 -6.00 13.49
N ARG A 194 12.32 -5.73 12.40
CA ARG A 194 12.55 -4.34 11.93
C ARG A 194 11.19 -3.70 11.60
N PRO A 195 11.01 -2.38 11.87
CA PRO A 195 9.81 -1.67 11.47
C PRO A 195 9.64 -1.73 9.93
N ARG A 196 8.39 -1.74 9.50
CA ARG A 196 8.06 -1.61 8.07
C ARG A 196 8.14 -0.15 7.73
N VAL A 197 8.99 0.19 6.78
CA VAL A 197 9.16 1.56 6.27
C VAL A 197 8.75 1.57 4.82
N SER A 198 7.93 2.55 4.48
CA SER A 198 7.51 2.80 3.10
C SER A 198 7.54 4.29 2.80
N LEU A 199 8.09 4.65 1.66
CA LEU A 199 7.92 5.97 1.06
C LEU A 199 6.71 5.90 0.14
N LYS A 200 5.73 6.78 0.34
CA LYS A 200 4.43 6.70 -0.34
C LYS A 200 4.01 8.05 -0.90
N CYS A 201 3.25 8.01 -1.98
CA CYS A 201 2.34 9.09 -2.33
C CYS A 201 0.92 8.54 -2.52
N MET A 202 -0.07 9.34 -2.15
CA MET A 202 -1.49 9.01 -2.30
C MET A 202 -2.20 10.17 -2.97
N ALA A 203 -3.11 9.87 -3.90
CA ALA A 203 -3.92 10.88 -4.54
C ALA A 203 -4.85 11.56 -3.51
N VAL A 204 -4.90 12.88 -3.50
CA VAL A 204 -5.79 13.67 -2.61
C VAL A 204 -7.23 13.60 -3.10
N ASP A 205 -7.41 13.59 -4.41
CA ASP A 205 -8.70 13.50 -5.06
C ASP A 205 -8.70 12.35 -6.08
N VAL A 206 -9.48 11.33 -5.81
CA VAL A 206 -9.62 10.16 -6.67
C VAL A 206 -10.79 10.29 -7.66
N ALA A 207 -11.65 11.29 -7.51
CA ALA A 207 -12.83 11.46 -8.35
C ALA A 207 -12.49 11.58 -9.85
N PRO A 208 -11.50 12.36 -10.28
CA PRO A 208 -11.09 12.41 -11.69
C PRO A 208 -10.64 11.05 -12.21
N ILE A 209 -9.87 10.32 -11.41
CA ILE A 209 -9.33 9.01 -11.77
C ILE A 209 -10.44 7.97 -11.92
N LEU A 210 -11.35 7.93 -10.93
CA LEU A 210 -12.50 7.01 -10.98
C LEU A 210 -13.46 7.37 -12.13
N ARG A 211 -13.64 8.65 -12.38
CA ARG A 211 -14.47 9.10 -13.52
C ARG A 211 -13.88 8.65 -14.85
N GLU A 212 -12.58 8.76 -15.04
CA GLU A 212 -11.92 8.34 -16.28
C GLU A 212 -11.88 6.81 -16.44
N HIS A 213 -11.39 6.11 -15.42
CA HIS A 213 -11.03 4.70 -15.57
C HIS A 213 -12.11 3.70 -15.14
N LEU A 214 -13.11 4.14 -14.36
CA LEU A 214 -14.18 3.29 -13.88
C LEU A 214 -15.54 3.70 -14.45
N LEU A 215 -15.99 4.93 -14.17
CA LEU A 215 -17.34 5.38 -14.51
C LEU A 215 -17.46 5.75 -16.00
N GLY A 216 -16.41 6.30 -16.59
CA GLY A 216 -16.35 6.65 -18.03
C GLY A 216 -15.92 5.50 -18.94
N ALA A 217 -15.57 4.34 -18.40
CA ALA A 217 -15.10 3.19 -19.16
C ALA A 217 -16.21 2.37 -19.86
N GLY A 218 -17.45 2.83 -19.84
CA GLY A 218 -18.59 2.12 -20.41
C GLY A 218 -19.09 0.93 -19.60
N LEU A 219 -18.71 0.86 -18.32
CA LEU A 219 -19.11 -0.20 -17.39
C LEU A 219 -20.41 0.15 -16.67
N GLY A 220 -21.24 -0.85 -16.40
CA GLY A 220 -22.32 -0.73 -15.44
C GLY A 220 -21.75 -0.79 -14.00
N VAL A 221 -21.81 0.32 -13.26
CA VAL A 221 -21.22 0.39 -11.90
C VAL A 221 -22.32 0.56 -10.87
N VAL A 222 -22.34 -0.30 -9.86
CA VAL A 222 -23.23 -0.21 -8.69
C VAL A 222 -22.36 -0.08 -7.43
N MET A 223 -22.67 0.91 -6.60
CA MET A 223 -21.98 1.13 -5.33
C MET A 223 -22.99 1.00 -4.19
N THR A 224 -22.70 0.16 -3.22
CA THR A 224 -23.55 -0.07 -2.04
C THR A 224 -22.80 0.17 -0.75
N SER A 225 -23.44 0.77 0.24
CA SER A 225 -22.92 0.90 1.60
C SER A 225 -24.01 1.40 2.54
N ALA A 226 -23.87 1.12 3.80
CA ALA A 226 -24.75 1.64 4.85
C ALA A 226 -24.52 3.14 5.13
N THR A 227 -23.40 3.73 4.71
CA THR A 227 -22.93 5.06 5.13
C THR A 227 -22.64 6.04 4.00
N LEU A 228 -23.09 5.79 2.77
CA LEU A 228 -22.90 6.73 1.64
C LEU A 228 -23.76 7.98 1.76
N ALA A 229 -24.93 7.87 2.41
CA ALA A 229 -25.83 9.00 2.60
C ALA A 229 -25.48 9.77 3.88
N THR A 230 -25.32 11.08 3.76
CA THR A 230 -25.14 12.00 4.89
C THR A 230 -26.32 12.95 4.97
N GLY A 231 -27.18 12.76 6.00
CA GLY A 231 -28.41 13.53 6.17
C GLY A 231 -29.60 12.99 5.37
N GLU A 232 -30.54 13.87 5.00
CA GLU A 232 -31.81 13.52 4.35
C GLU A 232 -31.99 14.28 3.02
N GLY A 233 -32.91 13.78 2.19
CA GLY A 233 -33.34 14.42 0.95
C GLY A 233 -32.39 14.21 -0.23
N GLU A 234 -32.58 14.99 -1.30
CA GLU A 234 -31.89 14.87 -2.56
C GLU A 234 -30.34 15.05 -2.48
N ARG A 235 -29.87 15.76 -1.44
CA ARG A 235 -28.44 16.01 -1.24
C ARG A 235 -27.74 14.97 -0.36
N ALA A 236 -28.45 13.97 0.11
CA ALA A 236 -27.90 12.98 1.03
C ALA A 236 -26.65 12.26 0.48
N PHE A 237 -26.57 12.08 -0.84
CA PHE A 237 -25.43 11.44 -1.52
C PHE A 237 -24.42 12.41 -2.11
N ALA A 238 -24.64 13.73 -2.03
CA ALA A 238 -23.83 14.72 -2.74
C ALA A 238 -22.33 14.63 -2.35
N HIS A 239 -22.04 14.40 -1.08
CA HIS A 239 -20.66 14.26 -0.61
C HIS A 239 -19.99 13.02 -1.21
N ALA A 240 -20.61 11.85 -1.09
CA ALA A 240 -20.07 10.61 -1.64
C ALA A 240 -19.94 10.68 -3.16
N ALA A 241 -20.94 11.22 -3.85
CA ALA A 241 -20.92 11.39 -5.31
C ALA A 241 -19.76 12.26 -5.76
N ALA A 242 -19.50 13.40 -5.08
CA ALA A 242 -18.38 14.27 -5.40
C ALA A 242 -17.03 13.59 -5.16
N ARG A 243 -16.85 12.88 -4.03
CA ARG A 243 -15.61 12.20 -3.69
C ARG A 243 -15.30 11.00 -4.60
N LEU A 244 -16.34 10.34 -5.13
CA LEU A 244 -16.21 9.18 -6.01
C LEU A 244 -16.32 9.53 -7.51
N GLY A 245 -16.55 10.80 -7.86
CA GLY A 245 -16.73 11.24 -9.25
C GLY A 245 -18.03 10.78 -9.88
N ALA A 246 -19.05 10.46 -9.05
CA ALA A 246 -20.32 9.83 -9.45
C ALA A 246 -21.50 10.82 -9.42
N GLU A 247 -21.28 12.08 -9.76
CA GLU A 247 -22.28 13.17 -9.65
C GLU A 247 -23.52 12.95 -10.54
N THR A 248 -23.37 12.17 -11.61
CA THR A 248 -24.46 11.83 -12.54
C THR A 248 -25.14 10.51 -12.21
N ALA A 249 -24.72 9.81 -11.16
CA ALA A 249 -25.31 8.53 -10.79
C ALA A 249 -26.72 8.68 -10.23
N THR A 250 -27.57 7.68 -10.47
CA THR A 250 -28.87 7.57 -9.81
C THR A 250 -28.63 7.02 -8.39
N ALA A 251 -29.19 7.68 -7.39
CA ALA A 251 -29.05 7.29 -5.99
C ALA A 251 -30.38 6.73 -5.45
N LEU A 252 -30.30 5.67 -4.65
CA LEU A 252 -31.42 5.07 -3.95
C LEU A 252 -31.04 4.88 -2.48
N ARG A 253 -31.89 5.38 -1.58
CA ARG A 253 -31.79 5.14 -0.14
C ARG A 253 -32.90 4.15 0.26
N LEU A 254 -32.49 3.12 0.96
CA LEU A 254 -33.39 2.16 1.59
C LEU A 254 -33.27 2.33 3.11
N ASP A 255 -34.40 2.35 3.79
CA ASP A 255 -34.44 2.39 5.25
C ASP A 255 -34.10 1.01 5.84
N SER A 256 -33.77 1.00 7.12
CA SER A 256 -33.50 -0.24 7.84
C SER A 256 -34.75 -1.12 7.84
N PRO A 257 -34.63 -2.44 7.57
CA PRO A 257 -35.74 -3.38 7.69
C PRO A 257 -36.12 -3.64 9.17
N PHE A 258 -35.28 -3.18 10.10
CA PHE A 258 -35.47 -3.36 11.53
C PHE A 258 -36.23 -2.17 12.14
N ASP A 259 -37.24 -2.44 12.94
CA ASP A 259 -37.90 -1.43 13.78
C ASP A 259 -37.04 -1.15 15.02
N LEU A 260 -36.02 -0.30 14.84
CA LEU A 260 -35.04 -0.01 15.90
C LEU A 260 -35.70 0.62 17.14
N ALA A 261 -36.78 1.35 16.95
CA ALA A 261 -37.51 1.94 18.11
C ALA A 261 -38.13 0.89 19.02
N ARG A 262 -38.45 -0.29 18.50
CA ARG A 262 -39.02 -1.40 19.26
C ARG A 262 -38.01 -2.50 19.59
N GLN A 263 -36.95 -2.64 18.80
CA GLN A 263 -36.01 -3.76 18.86
C GLN A 263 -34.68 -3.39 19.51
N MET A 264 -34.43 -2.10 19.76
CA MET A 264 -33.18 -1.63 20.35
C MET A 264 -33.45 -0.70 21.53
N GLU A 265 -32.70 -0.91 22.60
CA GLU A 265 -32.63 -0.01 23.74
C GLU A 265 -31.20 0.53 23.87
N LEU A 266 -31.06 1.86 23.91
CA LEU A 266 -29.77 2.52 24.14
C LEU A 266 -29.60 2.84 25.61
N VAL A 267 -28.67 2.15 26.27
CA VAL A 267 -28.31 2.42 27.67
C VAL A 267 -27.05 3.28 27.71
N VAL A 268 -27.14 4.47 28.28
CA VAL A 268 -25.98 5.38 28.45
C VAL A 268 -25.62 5.41 29.94
N ASP A 269 -24.43 4.96 30.28
CA ASP A 269 -23.92 4.95 31.65
C ASP A 269 -22.74 5.95 31.77
N PRO A 270 -22.98 7.17 32.26
CA PRO A 270 -21.95 8.20 32.42
C PRO A 270 -21.04 7.94 33.63
N SER A 271 -21.28 6.91 34.44
CA SER A 271 -20.45 6.57 35.59
C SER A 271 -19.20 5.75 35.21
N LEU A 272 -19.18 5.19 34.01
CA LEU A 272 -18.03 4.41 33.51
C LEU A 272 -16.82 5.30 33.25
N PRO A 273 -15.60 4.82 33.53
CA PRO A 273 -14.38 5.53 33.17
C PRO A 273 -14.26 5.64 31.64
N ASP A 274 -13.41 6.57 31.18
CA ASP A 274 -13.09 6.70 29.75
C ASP A 274 -12.63 5.36 29.15
N PRO A 275 -13.14 4.96 27.97
CA PRO A 275 -12.77 3.71 27.30
C PRO A 275 -11.27 3.49 27.07
N GLY A 276 -10.49 4.58 26.98
CA GLY A 276 -9.03 4.52 26.84
C GLY A 276 -8.30 4.21 28.14
N ARG A 277 -8.96 4.20 29.28
CA ARG A 277 -8.31 3.94 30.58
C ARG A 277 -8.19 2.44 30.89
N ARG A 278 -7.12 2.11 31.63
CA ARG A 278 -6.78 0.71 31.98
C ARG A 278 -7.88 0.03 32.82
N GLU A 279 -8.58 0.78 33.64
CA GLU A 279 -9.67 0.29 34.50
C GLU A 279 -11.00 0.04 33.77
N PHE A 280 -11.18 0.57 32.54
CA PHE A 280 -12.44 0.46 31.80
C PHE A 280 -12.93 -0.99 31.59
N PRO A 281 -12.09 -1.96 31.18
CA PRO A 281 -12.57 -3.34 30.99
C PRO A 281 -13.13 -3.98 32.27
N GLY A 282 -12.52 -3.68 33.42
CA GLY A 282 -12.96 -4.18 34.73
C GLY A 282 -14.24 -3.50 35.21
N ALA A 283 -14.45 -2.25 34.83
CA ALA A 283 -15.65 -1.49 35.22
C ALA A 283 -16.86 -1.85 34.34
N ILE A 284 -16.65 -2.09 33.03
CA ILE A 284 -17.76 -2.38 32.11
C ILE A 284 -18.27 -3.83 32.20
N ALA A 285 -17.38 -4.80 32.50
CA ALA A 285 -17.76 -6.23 32.50
C ALA A 285 -18.96 -6.55 33.41
N PRO A 286 -19.03 -6.11 34.68
CA PRO A 286 -20.19 -6.36 35.55
C PRO A 286 -21.47 -5.70 35.02
N ARG A 287 -21.34 -4.56 34.33
CA ARG A 287 -22.47 -3.86 33.73
C ARG A 287 -23.03 -4.63 32.53
N ILE A 288 -22.17 -5.19 31.69
CA ILE A 288 -22.58 -6.08 30.59
C ILE A 288 -23.27 -7.33 31.14
N GLU A 289 -22.69 -7.96 32.16
CA GLU A 289 -23.29 -9.13 32.82
C GLU A 289 -24.72 -8.84 33.36
N SER A 290 -24.94 -7.68 34.00
CA SER A 290 -26.24 -7.25 34.46
C SER A 290 -27.27 -7.12 33.35
N LEU A 291 -26.85 -6.41 32.23
CA LEU A 291 -27.71 -6.21 31.07
C LEU A 291 -28.07 -7.53 30.38
N VAL A 292 -27.08 -8.42 30.21
CA VAL A 292 -27.33 -9.75 29.65
C VAL A 292 -28.31 -10.57 30.52
N ALA A 293 -28.17 -10.50 31.85
CA ALA A 293 -29.09 -11.17 32.74
C ALA A 293 -30.51 -10.60 32.68
N GLU A 294 -30.64 -9.27 32.56
CA GLU A 294 -31.92 -8.56 32.42
C GLU A 294 -32.65 -8.92 31.11
N THR A 295 -31.92 -9.05 30.00
CA THR A 295 -32.46 -9.37 28.67
C THR A 295 -32.59 -10.87 28.42
N GLY A 296 -32.12 -11.73 29.32
CA GLY A 296 -32.10 -13.19 29.10
C GLY A 296 -31.08 -13.67 28.07
N GLY A 297 -30.11 -12.81 27.72
CA GLY A 297 -29.04 -13.14 26.78
C GLY A 297 -29.42 -12.95 25.30
N GLY A 298 -30.52 -12.26 25.03
CA GLY A 298 -30.98 -11.93 23.69
C GLY A 298 -30.54 -10.54 23.22
#